data_8fb60f006b8fee8181fc3498cdac5a7c
#
_entry.id   8fb60f006b8fee8181fc3498cdac5a7c
#
_cell.length_a   1.000
_cell.length_b   1.000
_cell.length_c   1.000
_cell.angle_alpha   90.00
_cell.angle_beta   90.00
_cell.angle_gamma   90.00
#
_symmetry.space_group_name_H-M   'P 1'
#
loop_
_entity.id
_entity.type
_entity.pdbx_description
1 polymer ?
#
loop_
_entity_poly.entity_id
_entity_poly.type
_entity_poly.pdbx_seq_one_letter_code
_entity_poly.pdbx_strand_id
1 'polypeptide(L)'
;ELSIDAAACINPVDDVVRGPAGPVLTELFAYGRMPLAFSARCFTARHHRLKKDECDFRCNADPDGLLLATAEGRPFLVLNGVQTQSAALHCLLGARDEIAAAGIRRLRLSPSSGDFQRVIALYDAVYNRGASPADAVAELRTLQLPGELVDGYAHRRRGMEALTP
;
A
#
# COMPACT_ATOMS: atom_id res chain seq x y z
N GLU A 1 12.56 0.52 15.21
CA GLU A 1 11.76 0.12 14.03
C GLU A 1 12.02 1.08 12.87
N LEU A 2 12.50 0.57 11.74
CA LEU A 2 12.63 1.34 10.50
C LEU A 2 11.52 0.92 9.55
N SER A 3 10.71 1.87 9.10
CA SER A 3 9.76 1.66 8.03
C SER A 3 10.47 1.94 6.71
N ILE A 4 10.50 0.95 5.85
CA ILE A 4 11.04 1.08 4.50
C ILE A 4 9.88 1.48 3.59
N ASP A 5 10.02 2.61 2.90
CA ASP A 5 9.01 3.07 1.95
C ASP A 5 8.83 2.03 0.84
N ALA A 6 7.60 1.72 0.51
CA ALA A 6 7.27 0.79 -0.58
C ALA A 6 7.74 1.28 -1.95
N ALA A 7 8.08 2.56 -2.10
CA ALA A 7 8.75 3.09 -3.30
C ALA A 7 10.22 2.62 -3.42
N ALA A 8 10.83 2.19 -2.32
CA ALA A 8 12.16 1.59 -2.38
C ALA A 8 12.07 0.19 -2.99
N CYS A 9 13.03 -0.15 -3.83
CA CYS A 9 13.20 -1.53 -4.28
C CYS A 9 13.41 -2.44 -3.07
N ILE A 10 12.98 -3.68 -3.15
CA ILE A 10 13.32 -4.69 -2.16
C ILE A 10 14.82 -4.94 -2.27
N ASN A 11 15.58 -4.38 -1.33
CA ASN A 11 17.02 -4.55 -1.23
C ASN A 11 17.35 -5.28 0.07
N PRO A 12 18.48 -6.00 0.13
CA PRO A 12 18.96 -6.58 1.38
C PRO A 12 19.05 -5.51 2.46
N VAL A 13 18.44 -5.79 3.61
CA VAL A 13 18.36 -4.84 4.73
C VAL A 13 19.64 -4.81 5.54
N ASP A 14 20.51 -5.82 5.37
CA ASP A 14 21.74 -5.97 6.14
C ASP A 14 22.70 -4.77 6.04
N ASP A 15 22.67 -4.05 4.92
CA ASP A 15 23.52 -2.87 4.72
C ASP A 15 22.95 -1.60 5.38
N VAL A 16 21.68 -1.59 5.72
CA VAL A 16 20.99 -0.39 6.21
C VAL A 16 20.92 -0.34 7.74
N VAL A 17 21.10 -1.46 8.44
CA VAL A 17 20.56 -1.56 9.80
C VAL A 17 21.50 -2.20 10.81
N ARG A 18 22.80 -2.05 10.68
CA ARG A 18 23.75 -2.35 11.75
C ARG A 18 23.99 -1.10 12.60
N GLY A 19 23.03 -0.79 13.47
CA GLY A 19 23.26 0.20 14.52
C GLY A 19 24.02 -0.41 15.72
N PRO A 20 24.62 0.42 16.58
CA PRO A 20 25.39 -0.04 17.76
C PRO A 20 24.53 -0.78 18.79
N ALA A 21 23.21 -0.82 18.64
CA ALA A 21 22.25 -1.43 19.57
C ALA A 21 21.75 -2.82 19.15
N GLY A 22 22.29 -3.44 18.10
CA GLY A 22 21.86 -4.75 17.59
C GLY A 22 20.88 -4.66 16.41
N PRO A 23 20.29 -5.79 15.98
CA PRO A 23 19.45 -5.84 14.79
C PRO A 23 18.18 -5.01 14.98
N VAL A 24 17.97 -4.04 14.11
CA VAL A 24 16.72 -3.26 14.05
C VAL A 24 15.65 -4.07 13.31
N LEU A 25 14.42 -4.06 13.84
CA LEU A 25 13.28 -4.65 13.14
C LEU A 25 12.89 -3.76 11.97
N THR A 26 12.87 -4.34 10.78
CA THR A 26 12.51 -3.65 9.55
C THR A 26 11.08 -3.95 9.17
N GLU A 27 10.34 -2.93 8.72
CA GLU A 27 8.98 -3.04 8.23
C GLU A 27 8.91 -2.55 6.79
N LEU A 28 8.21 -3.30 5.94
CA LEU A 28 7.96 -2.95 4.54
C LEU A 28 6.46 -2.72 4.34
N PHE A 29 6.09 -1.64 3.64
CA PHE A 29 4.74 -1.42 3.18
C PHE A 29 4.41 -2.42 2.08
N ALA A 30 3.51 -3.36 2.35
CA ALA A 30 3.27 -4.52 1.49
C ALA A 30 1.89 -4.51 0.81
N TYR A 31 0.92 -3.77 1.34
CA TYR A 31 -0.41 -3.69 0.72
C TYR A 31 -1.10 -2.35 1.00
N GLY A 32 -1.77 -1.85 -0.03
CA GLY A 32 -2.67 -0.70 0.06
C GLY A 32 -2.29 0.45 -0.85
N ARG A 33 -2.98 1.58 -0.70
CA ARG A 33 -2.65 2.79 -1.43
C ARG A 33 -1.39 3.42 -0.87
N MET A 34 -0.41 3.63 -1.74
CA MET A 34 0.87 4.21 -1.31
C MET A 34 0.70 5.67 -0.93
N PRO A 35 1.20 6.09 0.25
CA PRO A 35 1.28 7.49 0.61
C PRO A 35 2.37 8.18 -0.24
N LEU A 36 1.98 9.13 -1.07
CA LEU A 36 2.89 9.82 -2.00
C LEU A 36 3.30 11.21 -1.49
N ALA A 37 2.36 11.94 -0.90
CA ALA A 37 2.60 13.29 -0.40
C ALA A 37 1.61 13.66 0.71
N PHE A 38 2.01 14.65 1.52
CA PHE A 38 1.15 15.29 2.52
C PHE A 38 0.91 16.77 2.17
N SER A 39 -0.31 17.22 2.39
CA SER A 39 -0.71 18.62 2.23
C SER A 39 -0.92 19.27 3.60
N ALA A 40 -0.58 20.54 3.72
CA ALA A 40 -0.93 21.35 4.88
C ALA A 40 -2.44 21.57 5.04
N ARG A 41 -3.23 21.35 4.00
CA ARG A 41 -4.68 21.52 3.99
C ARG A 41 -5.37 20.20 3.63
N CYS A 42 -6.48 19.92 4.32
CA CYS A 42 -7.32 18.76 4.03
C CYS A 42 -8.01 18.92 2.67
N PHE A 43 -7.74 18.01 1.75
CA PHE A 43 -8.37 17.99 0.42
C PHE A 43 -9.88 17.72 0.51
N THR A 44 -10.31 16.81 1.38
CA THR A 44 -11.72 16.48 1.58
C THR A 44 -12.50 17.71 2.08
N ALA A 45 -12.01 18.40 3.11
CA ALA A 45 -12.65 19.62 3.60
C ALA A 45 -12.74 20.70 2.51
N ARG A 46 -11.66 20.86 1.70
CA ARG A 46 -11.64 21.80 0.59
C ARG A 46 -12.64 21.43 -0.52
N HIS A 47 -12.74 20.16 -0.86
CA HIS A 47 -13.71 19.65 -1.83
C HIS A 47 -15.14 19.99 -1.42
N HIS A 48 -15.46 19.79 -0.15
CA HIS A 48 -16.78 20.12 0.41
C HIS A 48 -16.95 21.60 0.84
N ARG A 49 -15.94 22.46 0.55
CA ARG A 49 -15.95 23.90 0.92
C ARG A 49 -16.11 24.17 2.40
N LEU A 50 -15.61 23.27 3.25
CA LEU A 50 -15.66 23.36 4.70
C LEU A 50 -14.43 24.05 5.26
N LYS A 51 -14.59 24.75 6.39
CA LYS A 51 -13.46 25.24 7.18
C LYS A 51 -12.81 24.09 7.93
N LYS A 52 -11.53 24.26 8.31
CA LYS A 52 -10.75 23.21 8.96
C LYS A 52 -11.41 22.68 10.24
N ASP A 53 -12.00 23.56 11.03
CA ASP A 53 -12.58 23.24 12.33
C ASP A 53 -14.08 22.87 12.26
N GLU A 54 -14.68 22.91 11.06
CA GLU A 54 -16.11 22.65 10.80
C GLU A 54 -16.30 21.48 9.82
N CYS A 55 -15.34 20.56 9.72
CA CYS A 55 -15.39 19.54 8.69
C CYS A 55 -16.22 18.30 9.05
N ASP A 56 -16.58 18.12 10.34
CA ASP A 56 -17.38 17.00 10.87
C ASP A 56 -16.92 15.62 10.35
N PHE A 57 -15.61 15.47 10.13
CA PHE A 57 -15.01 14.24 9.58
C PHE A 57 -15.67 13.75 8.29
N ARG A 58 -15.98 14.67 7.37
CA ARG A 58 -16.60 14.35 6.07
C ARG A 58 -15.86 13.28 5.27
N CYS A 59 -14.57 13.05 5.54
CA CYS A 59 -13.80 11.95 4.95
C CYS A 59 -14.36 10.55 5.29
N ASN A 60 -15.22 10.42 6.31
CA ASN A 60 -15.90 9.16 6.60
C ASN A 60 -16.91 8.76 5.51
N ALA A 61 -17.39 9.70 4.70
CA ALA A 61 -18.26 9.41 3.57
C ALA A 61 -17.51 8.80 2.38
N ASP A 62 -16.19 9.02 2.32
CA ASP A 62 -15.29 8.53 1.27
C ASP A 62 -14.14 7.75 1.91
N PRO A 63 -14.38 6.54 2.42
CA PRO A 63 -13.41 5.78 3.22
C PRO A 63 -12.11 5.46 2.45
N ASP A 64 -12.19 5.29 1.13
CA ASP A 64 -11.04 5.11 0.25
C ASP A 64 -10.51 6.41 -0.35
N GLY A 65 -11.04 7.57 0.06
CA GLY A 65 -10.68 8.88 -0.43
C GLY A 65 -11.33 9.25 -1.77
N LEU A 66 -11.01 10.44 -2.26
CA LEU A 66 -11.55 11.02 -3.49
C LEU A 66 -10.64 10.63 -4.67
N LEU A 67 -11.14 9.83 -5.60
CA LEU A 67 -10.41 9.45 -6.79
C LEU A 67 -10.24 10.65 -7.74
N LEU A 68 -9.01 10.92 -8.13
CA LEU A 68 -8.65 11.84 -9.19
C LEU A 68 -8.26 11.04 -10.44
N ALA A 69 -8.93 11.32 -11.54
CA ALA A 69 -8.64 10.73 -12.84
C ALA A 69 -7.91 11.70 -13.77
N THR A 70 -7.21 11.18 -14.77
CA THR A 70 -6.67 11.97 -15.89
C THR A 70 -7.78 12.49 -16.78
N ALA A 71 -7.46 13.35 -17.74
CA ALA A 71 -8.42 13.84 -18.73
C ALA A 71 -9.03 12.71 -19.58
N GLU A 72 -8.29 11.60 -19.75
CA GLU A 72 -8.73 10.40 -20.46
C GLU A 72 -9.54 9.43 -19.57
N GLY A 73 -9.85 9.83 -18.33
CA GLY A 73 -10.64 9.03 -17.39
C GLY A 73 -9.88 7.91 -16.67
N ARG A 74 -8.54 7.88 -16.75
CA ARG A 74 -7.74 6.86 -16.06
C ARG A 74 -7.53 7.23 -14.59
N PRO A 75 -7.72 6.29 -13.64
CA PRO A 75 -7.35 6.49 -12.24
C PRO A 75 -5.90 6.95 -12.10
N PHE A 76 -5.67 8.05 -11.38
CA PHE A 76 -4.34 8.66 -11.25
C PHE A 76 -3.88 8.75 -9.80
N LEU A 77 -4.64 9.43 -8.96
CA LEU A 77 -4.35 9.62 -7.55
C LEU A 77 -5.61 9.47 -6.70
N VAL A 78 -5.43 9.29 -5.40
CA VAL A 78 -6.50 9.41 -4.43
C VAL A 78 -6.13 10.50 -3.43
N LEU A 79 -7.06 11.41 -3.16
CA LEU A 79 -6.95 12.47 -2.18
C LEU A 79 -7.71 12.05 -0.92
N ASN A 80 -7.00 11.70 0.14
CA ASN A 80 -7.60 11.25 1.39
C ASN A 80 -7.19 12.17 2.55
N GLY A 81 -8.09 13.04 2.96
CA GLY A 81 -7.79 14.02 3.99
C GLY A 81 -6.64 14.93 3.60
N VAL A 82 -5.53 14.85 4.31
CA VAL A 82 -4.29 15.60 4.02
C VAL A 82 -3.32 14.82 3.13
N GLN A 83 -3.63 13.59 2.79
CA GLN A 83 -2.73 12.68 2.09
C GLN A 83 -3.10 12.55 0.61
N THR A 84 -2.09 12.61 -0.24
CA THR A 84 -2.17 12.17 -1.64
C THR A 84 -1.65 10.75 -1.70
N GLN A 85 -2.43 9.84 -2.29
CA GLN A 85 -2.11 8.42 -2.38
C GLN A 85 -2.13 7.95 -3.84
N SER A 86 -1.56 6.77 -4.08
CA SER A 86 -1.69 6.09 -5.38
C SER A 86 -3.15 5.73 -5.66
N ALA A 87 -3.57 5.79 -6.93
CA ALA A 87 -4.88 5.29 -7.32
C ALA A 87 -4.95 3.76 -7.30
N ALA A 88 -3.85 3.10 -7.65
CA ALA A 88 -3.72 1.66 -7.57
C ALA A 88 -3.31 1.20 -6.16
N LEU A 89 -3.61 -0.05 -5.85
CA LEU A 89 -3.21 -0.73 -4.61
C LEU A 89 -1.86 -1.43 -4.82
N HIS A 90 -0.84 -0.95 -4.14
CA HIS A 90 0.43 -1.67 -4.06
C HIS A 90 0.23 -3.02 -3.38
N CYS A 91 0.83 -4.08 -3.93
CA CYS A 91 0.63 -5.43 -3.43
C CYS A 91 1.90 -6.28 -3.60
N LEU A 92 2.45 -6.75 -2.49
CA LEU A 92 3.63 -7.62 -2.45
C LEU A 92 3.30 -9.04 -1.97
N LEU A 93 2.05 -9.49 -2.17
CA LEU A 93 1.64 -10.83 -1.75
C LEU A 93 2.46 -11.93 -2.44
N GLY A 94 2.83 -11.71 -3.71
CA GLY A 94 3.63 -12.62 -4.51
C GLY A 94 5.13 -12.61 -4.20
N ALA A 95 5.64 -11.60 -3.52
CA ALA A 95 7.07 -11.32 -3.34
C ALA A 95 7.67 -11.94 -2.05
N ARG A 96 7.11 -13.07 -1.56
CA ARG A 96 7.52 -13.67 -0.28
C ARG A 96 9.01 -13.98 -0.22
N ASP A 97 9.55 -14.57 -1.25
CA ASP A 97 10.93 -15.09 -1.22
C ASP A 97 11.93 -13.92 -1.31
N GLU A 98 11.63 -12.89 -2.10
CA GLU A 98 12.43 -11.66 -2.19
C GLU A 98 12.42 -10.90 -0.85
N ILE A 99 11.26 -10.80 -0.20
CA ILE A 99 11.11 -10.14 1.10
C ILE A 99 11.86 -10.91 2.18
N ALA A 100 11.79 -12.24 2.16
CA ALA A 100 12.53 -13.09 3.09
C ALA A 100 14.05 -12.97 2.88
N ALA A 101 14.49 -12.98 1.62
CA ALA A 101 15.90 -12.80 1.26
C ALA A 101 16.44 -11.43 1.65
N ALA A 102 15.60 -10.38 1.62
CA ALA A 102 15.94 -9.03 2.07
C ALA A 102 16.00 -8.89 3.61
N GLY A 103 15.65 -9.92 4.38
CA GLY A 103 15.69 -9.88 5.85
C GLY A 103 14.59 -9.04 6.51
N ILE A 104 13.54 -8.70 5.78
CA ILE A 104 12.40 -7.91 6.29
C ILE A 104 11.59 -8.77 7.26
N ARG A 105 11.25 -8.19 8.43
CA ARG A 105 10.60 -8.92 9.53
C ARG A 105 9.13 -8.58 9.72
N ARG A 106 8.68 -7.44 9.22
CA ARG A 106 7.29 -6.99 9.35
C ARG A 106 6.75 -6.49 8.01
N LEU A 107 5.49 -6.76 7.77
CA LEU A 107 4.75 -6.23 6.63
C LEU A 107 3.65 -5.32 7.13
N ARG A 108 3.54 -4.14 6.55
CA ARG A 108 2.45 -3.21 6.80
C ARG A 108 1.39 -3.39 5.72
N LEU A 109 0.16 -3.67 6.15
CA LEU A 109 -1.01 -3.69 5.30
C LEU A 109 -1.88 -2.48 5.65
N SER A 110 -2.11 -1.60 4.69
CA SER A 110 -2.97 -0.44 4.87
C SER A 110 -4.43 -0.83 4.63
N PRO A 111 -5.36 -0.50 5.54
CA PRO A 111 -6.77 -0.80 5.34
C PRO A 111 -7.34 -0.17 4.07
N SER A 112 -8.27 -0.87 3.45
CA SER A 112 -9.09 -0.41 2.33
C SER A 112 -10.53 -0.90 2.50
N SER A 113 -11.47 -0.38 1.74
CA SER A 113 -12.79 -0.96 1.66
C SER A 113 -12.80 -2.32 0.97
N GLY A 114 -13.95 -2.98 0.94
CA GLY A 114 -14.12 -4.30 0.32
C GLY A 114 -13.58 -5.44 1.19
N ASP A 115 -12.98 -6.43 0.54
CA ASP A 115 -12.61 -7.71 1.18
C ASP A 115 -11.28 -7.66 1.96
N PHE A 116 -10.98 -6.53 2.64
CA PHE A 116 -9.69 -6.34 3.33
C PHE A 116 -9.39 -7.43 4.38
N GLN A 117 -10.39 -7.97 5.05
CA GLN A 117 -10.18 -9.08 5.99
C GLN A 117 -9.63 -10.33 5.27
N ARG A 118 -10.12 -10.58 4.04
CA ARG A 118 -9.60 -11.69 3.24
C ARG A 118 -8.18 -11.44 2.77
N VAL A 119 -7.84 -10.18 2.44
CA VAL A 119 -6.46 -9.78 2.15
C VAL A 119 -5.53 -10.12 3.31
N ILE A 120 -5.89 -9.75 4.54
CA ILE A 120 -5.10 -10.09 5.73
C ILE A 120 -4.91 -11.60 5.85
N ALA A 121 -5.98 -12.38 5.65
CA ALA A 121 -5.92 -13.83 5.75
C ALA A 121 -5.00 -14.46 4.69
N LEU A 122 -4.97 -13.91 3.47
CA LEU A 122 -4.06 -14.36 2.41
C LEU A 122 -2.60 -14.04 2.74
N TYR A 123 -2.32 -12.84 3.24
CA TYR A 123 -0.97 -12.49 3.70
C TYR A 123 -0.52 -13.41 4.84
N ASP A 124 -1.37 -13.67 5.83
CA ASP A 124 -1.06 -14.58 6.92
C ASP A 124 -0.81 -16.02 6.41
N ALA A 125 -1.62 -16.50 5.46
CA ALA A 125 -1.45 -17.82 4.87
C ALA A 125 -0.10 -17.95 4.14
N VAL A 126 0.29 -16.94 3.35
CA VAL A 126 1.54 -16.95 2.57
C VAL A 126 2.76 -16.79 3.47
N TYR A 127 2.77 -15.76 4.33
CA TYR A 127 3.98 -15.37 5.06
C TYR A 127 4.20 -16.15 6.36
N ASN A 128 3.13 -16.58 7.03
CA ASN A 128 3.22 -17.27 8.32
C ASN A 128 2.94 -18.77 8.24
N ARG A 129 2.15 -19.23 7.24
CA ARG A 129 1.73 -20.63 7.12
C ARG A 129 2.25 -21.35 5.90
N GLY A 130 3.01 -20.67 5.04
CA GLY A 130 3.68 -21.28 3.90
C GLY A 130 2.78 -21.64 2.71
N ALA A 131 1.61 -20.99 2.59
CA ALA A 131 0.76 -21.17 1.42
C ALA A 131 1.46 -20.68 0.12
N SER A 132 1.02 -21.19 -1.02
CA SER A 132 1.53 -20.79 -2.34
C SER A 132 1.25 -19.30 -2.60
N PRO A 133 2.28 -18.47 -2.86
CA PRO A 133 2.06 -17.08 -3.25
C PRO A 133 1.24 -16.94 -4.54
N ALA A 134 1.46 -17.82 -5.53
CA ALA A 134 0.75 -17.77 -6.82
C ALA A 134 -0.76 -18.02 -6.64
N ASP A 135 -1.13 -19.03 -5.85
CA ASP A 135 -2.54 -19.33 -5.60
C ASP A 135 -3.20 -18.21 -4.80
N ALA A 136 -2.50 -17.65 -3.81
CA ALA A 136 -2.99 -16.54 -3.03
C ALA A 136 -3.19 -15.27 -3.87
N VAL A 137 -2.27 -14.97 -4.81
CA VAL A 137 -2.42 -13.86 -5.76
C VAL A 137 -3.58 -14.10 -6.71
N ALA A 138 -3.76 -15.32 -7.20
CA ALA A 138 -4.90 -15.68 -8.03
C ALA A 138 -6.23 -15.45 -7.31
N GLU A 139 -6.33 -15.86 -6.05
CA GLU A 139 -7.50 -15.60 -5.21
C GLU A 139 -7.69 -14.10 -4.97
N LEU A 140 -6.62 -13.38 -4.60
CA LEU A 140 -6.67 -11.95 -4.32
C LEU A 140 -7.28 -11.14 -5.49
N ARG A 141 -6.99 -11.55 -6.73
CA ARG A 141 -7.54 -10.92 -7.94
C ARG A 141 -9.06 -11.10 -8.10
N THR A 142 -9.67 -12.03 -7.40
CA THR A 142 -11.13 -12.26 -7.44
C THR A 142 -11.88 -11.44 -6.39
N LEU A 143 -11.18 -10.81 -5.46
CA LEU A 143 -11.78 -10.04 -4.37
C LEU A 143 -12.31 -8.69 -4.83
N GLN A 144 -13.30 -8.17 -4.12
CA GLN A 144 -13.78 -6.81 -4.31
C GLN A 144 -12.84 -5.82 -3.61
N LEU A 145 -11.99 -5.16 -4.39
CA LEU A 145 -10.99 -4.20 -3.93
C LEU A 145 -11.24 -2.82 -4.55
N PRO A 146 -10.88 -1.73 -3.87
CA PRO A 146 -11.18 -0.38 -4.34
C PRO A 146 -10.20 0.14 -5.42
N GLY A 147 -9.41 -0.72 -6.03
CA GLY A 147 -8.46 -0.35 -7.08
C GLY A 147 -7.72 -1.54 -7.65
N GLU A 148 -7.01 -1.30 -8.74
CA GLU A 148 -6.17 -2.29 -9.40
C GLU A 148 -4.94 -2.63 -8.55
N LEU A 149 -4.48 -3.88 -8.62
CA LEU A 149 -3.29 -4.35 -7.92
C LEU A 149 -2.04 -4.09 -8.77
N VAL A 150 -1.00 -3.50 -8.15
CA VAL A 150 0.27 -3.18 -8.79
C VAL A 150 1.45 -3.56 -7.90
N ASP A 151 2.57 -3.95 -8.52
CA ASP A 151 3.83 -4.27 -7.84
C ASP A 151 5.07 -3.66 -8.51
N GLY A 152 4.87 -2.81 -9.52
CA GLY A 152 5.93 -2.30 -10.39
C GLY A 152 7.17 -1.78 -9.66
N TYR A 153 7.00 -1.09 -8.53
CA TYR A 153 8.14 -0.60 -7.74
C TYR A 153 9.03 -1.71 -7.19
N ALA A 154 8.45 -2.84 -6.78
CA ALA A 154 9.23 -3.98 -6.29
C ALA A 154 10.15 -4.55 -7.37
N HIS A 155 9.75 -4.42 -8.63
CA HIS A 155 10.48 -4.90 -9.80
C HIS A 155 11.25 -3.81 -10.55
N ARG A 156 11.50 -2.64 -9.92
CA ARG A 156 12.17 -1.47 -10.51
C ARG A 156 11.47 -0.96 -11.80
N ARG A 157 10.15 -1.11 -11.85
CA ARG A 157 9.29 -0.62 -12.93
C ARG A 157 8.44 0.54 -12.44
N ARG A 158 7.62 1.11 -13.34
CA ARG A 158 6.67 2.15 -12.95
C ARG A 158 5.70 1.61 -11.91
N GLY A 159 5.44 2.38 -10.86
CA GLY A 159 4.59 1.96 -9.74
C GLY A 159 3.13 1.64 -10.11
N MET A 160 2.68 2.07 -11.28
CA MET A 160 1.35 1.77 -11.81
C MET A 160 1.30 0.53 -12.71
N GLU A 161 2.40 -0.18 -12.89
CA GLU A 161 2.39 -1.43 -13.66
C GLU A 161 1.68 -2.52 -12.88
N ALA A 162 0.79 -3.22 -13.59
CA ALA A 162 -0.04 -4.27 -13.01
C ALA A 162 0.81 -5.38 -12.39
N LEU A 163 0.24 -6.02 -11.38
CA LEU A 163 0.84 -7.14 -10.68
C LEU A 163 1.32 -8.21 -11.69
N THR A 164 2.57 -8.57 -11.55
CA THR A 164 3.17 -9.63 -12.39
C THR A 164 2.43 -10.95 -12.15
N PRO A 165 2.16 -11.73 -13.22
CA PRO A 165 1.45 -13.01 -13.12
C PRO A 165 2.16 -14.02 -12.23
#